data_0c80a13edda3ff85010a57c57567e440
#
_entry.id   0c80a13edda3ff85010a57c57567e440
#
_cell.length_a   1.000
_cell.length_b   1.000
_cell.length_c   1.000
_cell.angle_alpha   90.00
_cell.angle_beta   90.00
_cell.angle_gamma   90.00
#
_symmetry.space_group_name_H-M   'P 1'
#
loop_
_entity.id
_entity.type
_entity.pdbx_description
1 polymer ?
#
loop_
_entity_poly.entity_id
_entity_poly.type
_entity_poly.pdbx_seq_one_letter_code
_entity_poly.pdbx_strand_id
1 'polypeptide(L)'
;MLYIVFILVLAGFIALVVWGLDKYSALGCISSIIGLIGTIIFGIVVVFSTITVVDENVYSDALYEKYTARREALEWRLEQNYTDNDNNLGATELYKEIQEYNEDLASAKANRANPWLKIYAGEYVDQLEFIEMN
;
A
#
# COMPACT_ATOMS: atom_id res chain seq x y z
N MET A 1 8.23 -11.00 -0.35
CA MET A 1 8.18 -12.16 0.57
C MET A 1 6.78 -12.34 1.18
N LEU A 2 6.15 -11.31 1.74
CA LEU A 2 4.84 -11.39 2.40
C LEU A 2 3.74 -11.95 1.48
N TYR A 3 3.70 -11.53 0.22
CA TYR A 3 2.73 -12.00 -0.78
C TYR A 3 2.79 -13.52 -1.00
N ILE A 4 4.00 -14.09 -1.06
CA ILE A 4 4.20 -15.54 -1.20
C ILE A 4 3.65 -16.28 0.03
N VAL A 5 3.85 -15.72 1.23
CA VAL A 5 3.31 -16.30 2.48
C VAL A 5 1.77 -16.33 2.43
N PHE A 6 1.13 -15.27 1.95
CA PHE A 6 -0.33 -15.23 1.80
C PHE A 6 -0.85 -16.32 0.86
N ILE A 7 -0.18 -16.52 -0.28
CA ILE A 7 -0.55 -17.59 -1.24
C ILE A 7 -0.39 -18.97 -0.60
N LEU A 8 0.69 -19.21 0.13
CA LEU A 8 0.93 -20.50 0.79
C LEU A 8 -0.09 -20.79 1.90
N VAL A 9 -0.47 -19.77 2.69
CA VAL A 9 -1.50 -19.88 3.72
C VAL A 9 -2.85 -20.19 3.07
N LEU A 10 -3.20 -19.50 1.99
CA LEU A 10 -4.44 -19.74 1.23
C LEU A 10 -4.49 -21.18 0.70
N ALA A 11 -3.39 -21.67 0.12
CA ALA A 11 -3.26 -23.05 -0.36
C ALA A 11 -3.45 -24.06 0.79
N GLY A 12 -2.93 -23.76 1.97
CA GLY A 12 -3.13 -24.58 3.18
C GLY A 12 -4.60 -24.68 3.60
N PHE A 13 -5.35 -23.57 3.57
CA PHE A 13 -6.79 -23.58 3.88
C PHE A 13 -7.59 -24.37 2.84
N ILE A 14 -7.27 -24.26 1.55
CA ILE A 14 -7.90 -25.05 0.49
C ILE A 14 -7.64 -26.56 0.71
N ALA A 15 -6.41 -26.92 1.07
CA ALA A 15 -6.06 -28.30 1.39
C ALA A 15 -6.85 -28.85 2.58
N LEU A 16 -7.11 -28.04 3.62
CA LEU A 16 -7.95 -28.42 4.76
C LEU A 16 -9.40 -28.67 4.36
N VAL A 17 -9.95 -27.89 3.42
CA VAL A 17 -11.31 -28.13 2.89
C VAL A 17 -11.35 -29.47 2.17
N VAL A 18 -10.43 -29.73 1.25
CA VAL A 18 -10.38 -30.97 0.47
C VAL A 18 -10.23 -32.18 1.39
N TRP A 19 -9.29 -32.11 2.34
CA TRP A 19 -9.07 -33.19 3.30
C TRP A 19 -10.29 -33.45 4.19
N GLY A 20 -11.00 -32.41 4.61
CA GLY A 20 -12.19 -32.52 5.43
C GLY A 20 -13.36 -33.13 4.69
N LEU A 21 -13.53 -32.85 3.40
CA LEU A 21 -14.59 -33.44 2.55
C LEU A 21 -14.37 -34.93 2.29
N ASP A 22 -13.11 -35.37 2.27
CA ASP A 22 -12.76 -36.79 2.05
C ASP A 22 -13.03 -37.67 3.29
N LYS A 23 -13.21 -37.07 4.48
CA LYS A 23 -13.47 -37.76 5.73
C LYS A 23 -14.88 -37.52 6.25
N TYR A 24 -15.79 -38.53 6.09
CA TYR A 24 -17.13 -38.57 6.69
C TYR A 24 -17.06 -38.72 8.23
N SER A 25 -16.48 -37.76 8.93
CA SER A 25 -16.36 -37.76 10.39
C SER A 25 -16.63 -36.36 10.94
N ALA A 26 -16.98 -36.24 12.23
CA ALA A 26 -17.20 -34.96 12.87
C ALA A 26 -15.94 -34.04 12.75
N LEU A 27 -14.74 -34.63 12.83
CA LEU A 27 -13.47 -33.90 12.63
C LEU A 27 -13.31 -33.39 11.18
N GLY A 28 -13.78 -34.18 10.20
CA GLY A 28 -13.77 -33.76 8.79
C GLY A 28 -14.70 -32.57 8.55
N CYS A 29 -15.90 -32.56 9.12
CA CYS A 29 -16.81 -31.43 9.02
C CYS A 29 -16.24 -30.16 9.65
N ILE A 30 -15.64 -30.24 10.83
CA ILE A 30 -15.02 -29.10 11.51
C ILE A 30 -13.85 -28.54 10.67
N SER A 31 -13.00 -29.45 10.16
CA SER A 31 -11.87 -29.06 9.29
C SER A 31 -12.33 -28.34 8.02
N SER A 32 -13.39 -28.83 7.37
CA SER A 32 -13.96 -28.20 6.18
C SER A 32 -14.50 -26.80 6.47
N ILE A 33 -15.20 -26.61 7.59
CA ILE A 33 -15.74 -25.31 7.99
C ILE A 33 -14.61 -24.32 8.25
N ILE A 34 -13.60 -24.70 9.02
CA ILE A 34 -12.42 -23.84 9.30
C ILE A 34 -11.68 -23.52 7.99
N GLY A 35 -11.46 -24.51 7.14
CA GLY A 35 -10.82 -24.33 5.86
C GLY A 35 -11.60 -23.38 4.94
N LEU A 36 -12.94 -23.50 4.89
CA LEU A 36 -13.80 -22.63 4.09
C LEU A 36 -13.73 -21.17 4.56
N ILE A 37 -13.88 -20.93 5.86
CA ILE A 37 -13.79 -19.58 6.44
C ILE A 37 -12.40 -18.99 6.18
N GLY A 38 -11.33 -19.75 6.42
CA GLY A 38 -9.97 -19.34 6.15
C GLY A 38 -9.75 -19.01 4.67
N THR A 39 -10.26 -19.83 3.75
CA THR A 39 -10.16 -19.60 2.30
C THR A 39 -10.83 -18.28 1.89
N ILE A 40 -12.01 -17.96 2.44
CA ILE A 40 -12.70 -16.71 2.14
C ILE A 40 -11.90 -15.51 2.63
N ILE A 41 -11.48 -15.50 3.90
CA ILE A 41 -10.75 -14.38 4.51
C ILE A 41 -9.43 -14.15 3.78
N PHE A 42 -8.60 -15.20 3.63
CA PHE A 42 -7.30 -15.07 2.97
C PHE A 42 -7.41 -14.87 1.46
N GLY A 43 -8.48 -15.38 0.83
CA GLY A 43 -8.77 -15.09 -0.57
C GLY A 43 -8.98 -13.59 -0.80
N ILE A 44 -9.75 -12.93 0.06
CA ILE A 44 -9.94 -11.48 0.02
C ILE A 44 -8.59 -10.75 0.19
N VAL A 45 -7.78 -11.14 1.18
CA VAL A 45 -6.46 -10.55 1.41
C VAL A 45 -5.55 -10.69 0.20
N VAL A 46 -5.51 -11.87 -0.44
CA VAL A 46 -4.71 -12.10 -1.65
C VAL A 46 -5.17 -11.22 -2.81
N VAL A 47 -6.48 -11.09 -3.02
CA VAL A 47 -7.03 -10.23 -4.09
C VAL A 47 -6.63 -8.78 -3.87
N PHE A 48 -6.84 -8.21 -2.67
CA PHE A 48 -6.44 -6.83 -2.38
C PHE A 48 -4.92 -6.64 -2.50
N SER A 49 -4.12 -7.57 -1.98
CA SER A 49 -2.66 -7.52 -2.11
C SER A 49 -2.22 -7.56 -3.57
N THR A 50 -2.90 -8.36 -4.41
CA THR A 50 -2.59 -8.43 -5.85
C THR A 50 -2.91 -7.12 -6.55
N ILE A 51 -4.06 -6.50 -6.26
CA ILE A 51 -4.43 -5.21 -6.82
C ILE A 51 -3.37 -4.17 -6.47
N THR A 52 -2.98 -4.06 -5.20
CA THR A 52 -1.95 -3.10 -4.76
C THR A 52 -0.61 -3.34 -5.47
N VAL A 53 -0.17 -4.60 -5.59
CA VAL A 53 1.08 -4.93 -6.30
C VAL A 53 1.00 -4.57 -7.78
N VAL A 54 -0.15 -4.78 -8.42
CA VAL A 54 -0.35 -4.42 -9.83
C VAL A 54 -0.34 -2.90 -9.98
N ASP A 55 -1.10 -2.18 -9.16
CA ASP A 55 -1.16 -0.72 -9.23
C ASP A 55 0.24 -0.09 -9.05
N GLU A 56 0.98 -0.51 -8.05
CA GLU A 56 2.31 0.04 -7.75
C GLU A 56 3.39 -0.28 -8.78
N ASN A 57 3.28 -1.41 -9.48
CA ASN A 57 4.33 -1.85 -10.40
C ASN A 57 3.95 -1.70 -11.89
N VAL A 58 2.67 -1.80 -12.24
CA VAL A 58 2.21 -1.63 -13.64
C VAL A 58 1.96 -0.17 -13.96
N TYR A 59 1.43 0.58 -12.99
CA TYR A 59 1.15 2.02 -13.15
C TYR A 59 2.23 2.91 -12.52
N SER A 60 3.44 2.39 -12.34
CA SER A 60 4.55 3.10 -11.70
C SER A 60 4.83 4.48 -12.33
N ASP A 61 4.80 4.57 -13.67
CA ASP A 61 5.05 5.82 -14.39
C ASP A 61 3.93 6.85 -14.12
N ALA A 62 2.68 6.42 -14.15
CA ALA A 62 1.53 7.30 -13.86
C ALA A 62 1.53 7.75 -12.38
N LEU A 63 1.93 6.88 -11.46
CA LEU A 63 2.09 7.22 -10.06
C LEU A 63 3.25 8.20 -9.86
N TYR A 64 4.38 7.99 -10.52
CA TYR A 64 5.49 8.93 -10.52
C TYR A 64 5.07 10.32 -10.99
N GLU A 65 4.40 10.42 -12.14
CA GLU A 65 3.89 11.68 -12.68
C GLU A 65 2.91 12.36 -11.69
N LYS A 66 2.01 11.59 -11.08
CA LYS A 66 1.05 12.12 -10.10
C LYS A 66 1.75 12.70 -8.86
N TYR A 67 2.74 11.99 -8.32
CA TYR A 67 3.49 12.48 -7.15
C TYR A 67 4.35 13.69 -7.51
N THR A 68 4.98 13.69 -8.67
CA THR A 68 5.79 14.82 -9.16
C THR A 68 4.92 16.06 -9.39
N ALA A 69 3.77 15.91 -10.04
CA ALA A 69 2.83 17.02 -10.24
C ALA A 69 2.30 17.57 -8.91
N ARG A 70 2.00 16.69 -7.92
CA ARG A 70 1.60 17.14 -6.58
C ARG A 70 2.71 17.93 -5.90
N ARG A 71 3.96 17.44 -5.99
CA ARG A 71 5.13 18.12 -5.44
C ARG A 71 5.31 19.49 -6.06
N GLU A 72 5.36 19.60 -7.39
CA GLU A 72 5.53 20.85 -8.12
C GLU A 72 4.43 21.87 -7.75
N ALA A 73 3.19 21.43 -7.64
CA ALA A 73 2.08 22.29 -7.23
C ALA A 73 2.24 22.83 -5.80
N LEU A 74 2.74 22.01 -4.87
CA LEU A 74 3.00 22.42 -3.49
C LEU A 74 4.19 23.38 -3.40
N GLU A 75 5.28 23.08 -4.11
CA GLU A 75 6.48 23.96 -4.19
C GLU A 75 6.11 25.32 -4.79
N TRP A 76 5.33 25.35 -5.88
CA TRP A 76 4.86 26.60 -6.48
C TRP A 76 4.00 27.43 -5.51
N ARG A 77 3.07 26.78 -4.77
CA ARG A 77 2.27 27.45 -3.74
C ARG A 77 3.14 27.96 -2.59
N LEU A 78 4.18 27.23 -2.23
CA LEU A 78 5.14 27.64 -1.20
C LEU A 78 5.89 28.90 -1.62
N GLU A 79 6.40 28.96 -2.85
CA GLU A 79 7.07 30.14 -3.40
C GLU A 79 6.13 31.36 -3.44
N GLN A 80 4.86 31.17 -3.80
CA GLN A 80 3.88 32.26 -3.82
C GLN A 80 3.57 32.77 -2.40
N ASN A 81 3.45 31.89 -1.41
CA ASN A 81 3.20 32.28 -0.03
C ASN A 81 4.39 33.08 0.59
N TYR A 82 5.61 32.82 0.17
CA TYR A 82 6.75 33.66 0.57
C TYR A 82 6.69 35.08 0.01
N THR A 83 5.99 35.26 -1.11
CA THR A 83 5.86 36.57 -1.77
C THR A 83 4.66 37.38 -1.27
N ASP A 84 3.64 36.73 -0.74
CA ASP A 84 2.35 37.34 -0.35
C ASP A 84 2.15 37.24 1.18
N ASN A 85 2.71 38.19 1.90
CA ASN A 85 2.88 38.20 3.36
C ASN A 85 1.58 38.39 4.17
N ASP A 86 0.36 38.34 3.55
CA ASP A 86 -0.89 38.79 4.16
C ASP A 86 -1.89 37.70 4.59
N ASN A 87 -1.63 36.38 4.34
CA ASN A 87 -2.61 35.34 4.64
C ASN A 87 -2.06 34.16 5.50
N ASN A 88 -1.96 34.37 6.81
CA ASN A 88 -1.57 33.33 7.78
C ASN A 88 -2.42 32.03 7.75
N LEU A 89 -3.69 32.08 7.33
CA LEU A 89 -4.55 30.89 7.26
C LEU A 89 -4.16 29.96 6.09
N GLY A 90 -3.88 30.54 4.92
CA GLY A 90 -3.46 29.77 3.74
C GLY A 90 -2.10 29.11 3.92
N ALA A 91 -1.18 29.78 4.64
CA ALA A 91 0.12 29.23 4.96
C ALA A 91 0.03 27.97 5.85
N THR A 92 -0.79 27.99 6.89
CA THR A 92 -0.95 26.84 7.80
C THR A 92 -1.50 25.61 7.08
N GLU A 93 -2.47 25.79 6.19
CA GLU A 93 -3.04 24.70 5.41
C GLU A 93 -2.02 24.14 4.40
N LEU A 94 -1.25 25.00 3.74
CA LEU A 94 -0.17 24.59 2.84
C LEU A 94 0.92 23.80 3.57
N TYR A 95 1.36 24.24 4.74
CA TYR A 95 2.34 23.50 5.53
C TYR A 95 1.82 22.11 5.93
N LYS A 96 0.54 21.99 6.27
CA LYS A 96 -0.10 20.70 6.56
C LYS A 96 -0.10 19.79 5.33
N GLU A 97 -0.47 20.31 4.15
CA GLU A 97 -0.45 19.52 2.90
C GLU A 97 0.97 19.04 2.53
N ILE A 98 1.99 19.88 2.76
CA ILE A 98 3.40 19.50 2.54
C ILE A 98 3.82 18.44 3.56
N GLN A 99 3.43 18.57 4.81
CA GLN A 99 3.72 17.57 5.84
C GLN A 99 3.08 16.22 5.48
N GLU A 100 1.81 16.21 5.08
CA GLU A 100 1.12 15.00 4.63
C GLU A 100 1.82 14.35 3.43
N TYR A 101 2.24 15.14 2.43
CA TYR A 101 3.02 14.63 1.30
C TYR A 101 4.32 13.97 1.77
N ASN A 102 5.06 14.63 2.64
CA ASN A 102 6.33 14.12 3.16
C ASN A 102 6.15 12.86 4.02
N GLU A 103 5.09 12.77 4.83
CA GLU A 103 4.75 11.59 5.62
C GLU A 103 4.37 10.40 4.74
N ASP A 104 3.54 10.63 3.70
CA ASP A 104 3.18 9.62 2.70
C ASP A 104 4.43 9.07 2.01
N LEU A 105 5.33 9.96 1.57
CA LEU A 105 6.57 9.59 0.92
C LEU A 105 7.53 8.86 1.86
N ALA A 106 7.64 9.29 3.12
CA ALA A 106 8.46 8.60 4.12
C ALA A 106 7.95 7.17 4.38
N SER A 107 6.64 7.01 4.48
CA SER A 107 6.00 5.70 4.63
C SER A 107 6.27 4.80 3.41
N ALA A 108 6.12 5.33 2.20
CA ALA A 108 6.40 4.60 0.97
C ALA A 108 7.87 4.18 0.87
N LYS A 109 8.83 5.07 1.21
CA LYS A 109 10.26 4.76 1.24
C LYS A 109 10.59 3.72 2.32
N ALA A 110 9.97 3.78 3.50
CA ALA A 110 10.15 2.77 4.54
C ALA A 110 9.64 1.39 4.09
N ASN A 111 8.47 1.34 3.43
CA ASN A 111 7.94 0.10 2.85
C ASN A 111 8.87 -0.45 1.76
N ARG A 112 9.44 0.43 0.92
CA ARG A 112 10.39 0.05 -0.14
C ARG A 112 11.70 -0.51 0.45
N ALA A 113 12.17 0.03 1.55
CA ALA A 113 13.36 -0.45 2.26
C ALA A 113 13.14 -1.79 2.97
N ASN A 114 11.89 -2.14 3.30
CA ASN A 114 11.55 -3.39 3.98
C ASN A 114 11.47 -4.55 2.98
N PRO A 115 12.30 -5.62 3.11
CA PRO A 115 12.31 -6.76 2.18
C PRO A 115 10.96 -7.47 2.06
N TRP A 116 10.11 -7.41 3.11
CA TRP A 116 8.80 -8.05 3.15
C TRP A 116 7.73 -7.23 2.43
N LEU A 117 7.87 -5.90 2.45
CA LEU A 117 6.89 -4.94 1.93
C LEU A 117 7.30 -4.34 0.58
N LYS A 118 8.55 -4.54 0.15
CA LYS A 118 9.12 -3.94 -1.05
C LYS A 118 8.26 -4.10 -2.31
N ILE A 119 7.53 -5.21 -2.43
CA ILE A 119 6.66 -5.48 -3.59
C ILE A 119 5.42 -4.57 -3.64
N TYR A 120 5.05 -3.98 -2.48
CA TYR A 120 3.90 -3.06 -2.34
C TYR A 120 4.29 -1.59 -2.49
N ALA A 121 5.53 -1.29 -2.82
CA ALA A 121 6.03 0.06 -3.08
C ALA A 121 6.81 0.05 -4.39
N GLY A 122 6.30 0.74 -5.41
CA GLY A 122 6.88 0.78 -6.74
C GLY A 122 8.30 1.36 -6.77
N GLU A 123 9.04 1.08 -7.84
CA GLU A 123 10.43 1.58 -7.98
C GLU A 123 10.52 3.10 -8.12
N TYR A 124 9.43 3.73 -8.57
CA TYR A 124 9.33 5.18 -8.68
C TYR A 124 9.55 5.92 -7.36
N VAL A 125 9.23 5.29 -6.22
CA VAL A 125 9.38 5.89 -4.88
C VAL A 125 10.84 6.27 -4.58
N ASP A 126 11.81 5.55 -5.12
CA ASP A 126 13.24 5.84 -4.94
C ASP A 126 13.66 7.15 -5.62
N GLN A 127 12.92 7.58 -6.65
CA GLN A 127 13.18 8.79 -7.44
C GLN A 127 12.49 10.04 -6.88
N LEU A 128 11.51 9.86 -5.97
CA LEU A 128 10.79 10.97 -5.36
C LEU A 128 11.60 11.63 -4.24
N GLU A 129 11.47 12.95 -4.12
CA GLU A 129 12.16 13.76 -3.13
C GLU A 129 11.17 14.45 -2.18
N PHE A 130 11.61 14.68 -0.96
CA PHE A 130 10.86 15.46 0.04
C PHE A 130 10.81 16.94 -0.34
N ILE A 131 9.77 17.64 0.10
CA ILE A 131 9.68 19.10 0.00
C ILE A 131 10.32 19.67 1.25
N GLU A 132 11.36 20.51 1.05
CA GLU A 132 12.02 21.21 2.14
C GLU A 132 11.23 22.46 2.54
N MET A 133 10.90 22.56 3.81
CA MET A 133 10.28 23.74 4.40
C MET A 133 11.39 24.58 5.06
N ASN A 134 11.89 25.59 4.33
CA ASN A 134 12.91 26.53 4.84
C ASN A 134 12.27 27.71 5.57
#